data_7fa432a2ab6ecd4341f85396b844a8fe
#
_entry.id   7fa432a2ab6ecd4341f85396b844a8fe
#
_cell.length_a   1.000
_cell.length_b   1.000
_cell.length_c   1.000
_cell.angle_alpha   90.00
_cell.angle_beta   90.00
_cell.angle_gamma   90.00
#
_symmetry.space_group_name_H-M   'P 1'
#
loop_
_entity.id
_entity.type
_entity.pdbx_description
1 polymer ?
#
loop_
_entity_poly.entity_id
_entity_poly.type
_entity_poly.pdbx_seq_one_letter_code
_entity_poly.pdbx_strand_id
1 'polypeptide(L)'
;RYLDERHADGGMADMDIFEFAAMIEETPIRSRVIEYTSPPGPGDSARSLTAVCLTDVLDDGLSMVYSFYDPTLTDMSLGTYVILDHVAIAREAGLPYVYLGYWAPGSRKMGYKASFGALEIYKNGRWQDIGDPAGHSRDHGAGSSLLRWQSCFD
;
A
#
# COMPACT_ATOMS: atom_id res chain seq x y z
N ARG A 1 -16.18 -8.72 -0.71
CA ARG A 1 -15.95 -9.01 0.72
C ARG A 1 -14.95 -8.06 1.36
N TYR A 2 -13.68 -7.97 0.90
CA TYR A 2 -12.68 -7.05 1.48
C TYR A 2 -13.11 -5.59 1.37
N LEU A 3 -13.58 -5.17 0.19
CA LEU A 3 -14.04 -3.81 -0.06
C LEU A 3 -15.27 -3.47 0.78
N ASP A 4 -16.23 -4.40 0.86
CA ASP A 4 -17.45 -4.24 1.66
C ASP A 4 -17.14 -4.08 3.17
N GLU A 5 -16.16 -4.81 3.67
CA GLU A 5 -15.80 -4.79 5.10
C GLU A 5 -14.91 -3.59 5.49
N ARG A 6 -14.03 -3.11 4.61
CA ARG A 6 -13.06 -2.06 4.95
C ARG A 6 -13.22 -0.74 4.22
N HIS A 7 -13.88 -0.73 3.08
CA HIS A 7 -14.02 0.45 2.21
C HIS A 7 -15.47 0.68 1.75
N ALA A 8 -16.44 0.28 2.56
CA ALA A 8 -17.87 0.42 2.25
C ALA A 8 -18.30 1.84 1.83
N ASP A 9 -17.56 2.86 2.29
CA ASP A 9 -17.83 4.26 1.95
C ASP A 9 -16.93 4.79 0.81
N GLY A 10 -16.17 3.93 0.12
CA GLY A 10 -15.24 4.30 -0.94
C GLY A 10 -15.71 3.90 -2.32
N GLY A 11 -15.49 4.72 -3.35
CA GLY A 11 -15.91 4.48 -4.74
C GLY A 11 -15.38 3.16 -5.34
N MET A 12 -14.38 2.51 -4.72
CA MET A 12 -13.91 1.19 -5.16
C MET A 12 -14.79 0.03 -4.62
N ALA A 13 -15.63 0.26 -3.62
CA ALA A 13 -16.58 -0.76 -3.15
C ALA A 13 -17.69 -1.01 -4.19
N ASP A 14 -18.02 0.01 -4.99
CA ASP A 14 -19.03 -0.05 -6.04
C ASP A 14 -18.48 -0.52 -7.39
N MET A 15 -17.16 -0.71 -7.51
CA MET A 15 -16.50 -1.14 -8.74
C MET A 15 -16.83 -2.60 -9.05
N ASP A 16 -17.35 -2.85 -10.25
CA ASP A 16 -17.59 -4.20 -10.70
C ASP A 16 -16.31 -4.91 -11.16
N ILE A 17 -16.42 -6.23 -11.43
CA ILE A 17 -15.25 -7.03 -11.81
C ILE A 17 -14.66 -6.60 -13.17
N PHE A 18 -15.48 -6.06 -14.07
CA PHE A 18 -15.03 -5.60 -15.40
C PHE A 18 -14.29 -4.27 -15.30
N GLU A 19 -14.80 -3.36 -14.47
CA GLU A 19 -14.12 -2.09 -14.17
C GLU A 19 -12.78 -2.33 -13.47
N PHE A 20 -12.72 -3.31 -12.55
CA PHE A 20 -11.50 -3.72 -11.90
C PHE A 20 -10.49 -4.33 -12.87
N ALA A 21 -10.95 -5.21 -13.77
CA ALA A 21 -10.10 -5.79 -14.82
C ALA A 21 -9.56 -4.71 -15.77
N ALA A 22 -10.43 -3.79 -16.22
CA ALA A 22 -10.03 -2.68 -17.08
C ALA A 22 -8.98 -1.78 -16.41
N MET A 23 -9.14 -1.48 -15.11
CA MET A 23 -8.15 -0.72 -14.34
C MET A 23 -6.77 -1.39 -14.34
N ILE A 24 -6.71 -2.73 -14.33
CA ILE A 24 -5.45 -3.49 -14.35
C ILE A 24 -4.87 -3.59 -15.78
N GLU A 25 -5.73 -3.80 -16.77
CA GLU A 25 -5.32 -4.14 -18.14
C GLU A 25 -5.08 -2.90 -19.02
N GLU A 26 -5.83 -1.81 -18.80
CA GLU A 26 -5.77 -0.60 -19.63
C GLU A 26 -4.82 0.48 -19.11
N THR A 27 -3.92 0.13 -18.20
CA THR A 27 -2.94 1.09 -17.69
C THR A 27 -1.80 1.32 -18.69
N PRO A 28 -1.40 2.58 -18.96
CA PRO A 28 -0.22 2.88 -19.78
C PRO A 28 1.09 2.62 -19.02
N ILE A 29 1.02 2.31 -17.73
CA ILE A 29 2.16 2.09 -16.84
C ILE A 29 2.41 0.58 -16.72
N ARG A 30 3.67 0.20 -16.62
CA ARG A 30 4.03 -1.21 -16.39
C ARG A 30 3.63 -1.63 -14.98
N SER A 31 2.56 -2.39 -14.87
CA SER A 31 2.00 -2.86 -13.60
C SER A 31 2.29 -4.33 -13.35
N ARG A 32 2.26 -4.72 -12.08
CA ARG A 32 2.38 -6.09 -11.60
C ARG A 32 1.31 -6.36 -10.55
N VAL A 33 0.74 -7.57 -10.60
CA VAL A 33 -0.08 -8.10 -9.52
C VAL A 33 0.80 -9.04 -8.69
N ILE A 34 1.00 -8.72 -7.43
CA ILE A 34 1.78 -9.53 -6.49
C ILE A 34 0.81 -10.28 -5.59
N GLU A 35 0.88 -11.60 -5.62
CA GLU A 35 0.02 -12.49 -4.83
C GLU A 35 0.79 -13.04 -3.63
N TYR A 36 0.18 -12.97 -2.46
CA TYR A 36 0.69 -13.53 -1.22
C TYR A 36 -0.17 -14.72 -0.82
N THR A 37 0.47 -15.88 -0.61
CA THR A 37 -0.23 -17.11 -0.30
C THR A 37 0.31 -17.74 0.98
N SER A 38 -0.58 -18.28 1.82
CA SER A 38 -0.19 -19.12 2.94
C SER A 38 0.09 -20.57 2.49
N PRO A 39 0.93 -21.31 3.20
CA PRO A 39 1.05 -22.76 3.01
C PRO A 39 -0.31 -23.45 3.17
N PRO A 40 -0.50 -24.63 2.57
CA PRO A 40 -1.70 -25.43 2.81
C PRO A 40 -1.85 -25.74 4.31
N GLY A 41 -3.07 -25.61 4.83
CA GLY A 41 -3.41 -26.07 6.17
C GLY A 41 -3.42 -27.59 6.29
N PRO A 42 -3.50 -28.14 7.52
CA PRO A 42 -3.67 -29.56 7.72
C PRO A 42 -4.93 -30.07 7.01
N GLY A 43 -4.75 -30.93 6.02
CA GLY A 43 -5.83 -31.49 5.21
C GLY A 43 -6.15 -30.73 3.92
N ASP A 44 -5.53 -29.57 3.69
CA ASP A 44 -5.67 -28.82 2.44
C ASP A 44 -4.59 -29.24 1.44
N SER A 45 -4.96 -29.33 0.16
CA SER A 45 -4.03 -29.61 -0.93
C SER A 45 -3.56 -28.34 -1.65
N ALA A 46 -4.17 -27.20 -1.39
CA ALA A 46 -3.92 -25.93 -2.07
C ALA A 46 -3.48 -24.82 -1.12
N ARG A 47 -2.65 -23.90 -1.63
CA ARG A 47 -2.33 -22.65 -0.93
C ARG A 47 -3.54 -21.71 -0.91
N SER A 48 -3.72 -21.00 0.17
CA SER A 48 -4.77 -19.99 0.28
C SER A 48 -4.22 -18.60 -0.04
N LEU A 49 -4.92 -17.84 -0.88
CA LEU A 49 -4.59 -16.45 -1.16
C LEU A 49 -4.86 -15.60 0.09
N THR A 50 -3.85 -14.92 0.60
CA THR A 50 -3.93 -14.11 1.81
C THR A 50 -3.91 -12.61 1.54
N ALA A 51 -3.17 -12.17 0.53
CA ALA A 51 -3.15 -10.79 0.09
C ALA A 51 -2.80 -10.67 -1.39
N VAL A 52 -3.18 -9.54 -1.98
CA VAL A 52 -2.84 -9.15 -3.36
C VAL A 52 -2.47 -7.67 -3.34
N CYS A 53 -1.45 -7.29 -4.08
CA CYS A 53 -1.10 -5.90 -4.31
C CYS A 53 -0.95 -5.62 -5.81
N LEU A 54 -1.69 -4.63 -6.30
CA LEU A 54 -1.45 -4.02 -7.61
C LEU A 54 -0.33 -2.98 -7.45
N THR A 55 0.74 -3.15 -8.19
CA THR A 55 1.96 -2.35 -8.07
C THR A 55 2.39 -1.84 -9.43
N ASP A 56 2.55 -0.54 -9.55
CA ASP A 56 3.16 0.08 -10.72
C ASP A 56 4.67 0.13 -10.56
N VAL A 57 5.36 -0.20 -11.65
CA VAL A 57 6.83 -0.16 -11.72
C VAL A 57 7.23 1.12 -12.42
N LEU A 58 7.76 2.05 -11.64
CA LEU A 58 8.24 3.36 -12.09
C LEU A 58 9.77 3.31 -12.31
N ASP A 59 10.30 4.33 -12.97
CA ASP A 59 11.75 4.43 -13.22
C ASP A 59 12.57 4.58 -11.94
N ASP A 60 11.97 5.16 -10.90
CA ASP A 60 12.60 5.46 -9.62
C ASP A 60 12.03 4.69 -8.43
N GLY A 61 11.04 3.81 -8.64
CA GLY A 61 10.43 3.15 -7.52
C GLY A 61 9.26 2.22 -7.85
N LEU A 62 8.69 1.67 -6.79
CA LEU A 62 7.45 0.90 -6.85
C LEU A 62 6.31 1.72 -6.27
N SER A 63 5.18 1.79 -6.96
CA SER A 63 3.98 2.44 -6.45
C SER A 63 2.94 1.39 -6.06
N MET A 64 2.59 1.34 -4.79
CA MET A 64 1.54 0.47 -4.27
C MET A 64 0.18 1.09 -4.55
N VAL A 65 -0.40 0.77 -5.71
CA VAL A 65 -1.66 1.37 -6.19
C VAL A 65 -2.82 0.91 -5.33
N TYR A 66 -2.93 -0.39 -5.12
CA TYR A 66 -3.99 -0.98 -4.32
C TYR A 66 -3.57 -2.30 -3.70
N SER A 67 -3.99 -2.54 -2.47
CA SER A 67 -3.76 -3.82 -1.80
C SER A 67 -5.03 -4.33 -1.13
N PHE A 68 -5.24 -5.63 -1.27
CA PHE A 68 -6.32 -6.38 -0.64
C PHE A 68 -5.72 -7.46 0.24
N TYR A 69 -6.36 -7.79 1.32
CA TYR A 69 -5.95 -8.93 2.14
C TYR A 69 -7.17 -9.57 2.81
N ASP A 70 -7.02 -10.82 3.21
CA ASP A 70 -8.07 -11.54 3.89
C ASP A 70 -8.40 -10.86 5.22
N PRO A 71 -9.62 -10.31 5.38
CA PRO A 71 -9.99 -9.57 6.59
C PRO A 71 -10.12 -10.47 7.82
N THR A 72 -10.14 -11.79 7.65
CA THR A 72 -10.17 -12.75 8.78
C THR A 72 -8.81 -12.94 9.44
N LEU A 73 -7.71 -12.56 8.75
CA LEU A 73 -6.33 -12.68 9.22
C LEU A 73 -5.88 -11.42 9.96
N THR A 74 -6.65 -10.96 10.93
CA THR A 74 -6.43 -9.68 11.63
C THR A 74 -5.10 -9.61 12.40
N ASP A 75 -4.61 -10.74 12.89
CA ASP A 75 -3.41 -10.80 13.73
C ASP A 75 -2.10 -10.80 12.93
N MET A 76 -2.18 -10.94 11.60
CA MET A 76 -1.00 -11.08 10.74
C MET A 76 -0.41 -9.76 10.26
N SER A 77 -1.03 -8.62 10.55
CA SER A 77 -0.55 -7.29 10.11
C SER A 77 -0.18 -7.25 8.61
N LEU A 78 -1.03 -7.87 7.76
CA LEU A 78 -0.73 -8.07 6.33
C LEU A 78 -0.42 -6.76 5.59
N GLY A 79 -1.08 -5.65 5.93
CA GLY A 79 -0.76 -4.35 5.34
C GLY A 79 0.68 -3.91 5.59
N THR A 80 1.19 -4.14 6.80
CA THR A 80 2.59 -3.88 7.15
C THR A 80 3.53 -4.83 6.41
N TYR A 81 3.19 -6.11 6.36
CA TYR A 81 3.99 -7.12 5.66
C TYR A 81 4.15 -6.79 4.17
N VAL A 82 3.06 -6.47 3.48
CA VAL A 82 3.08 -6.10 2.06
C VAL A 82 3.98 -4.88 1.79
N ILE A 83 3.95 -3.87 2.66
CA ILE A 83 4.85 -2.71 2.55
C ILE A 83 6.31 -3.13 2.72
N LEU A 84 6.65 -3.92 3.73
CA LEU A 84 8.02 -4.39 3.97
C LEU A 84 8.54 -5.24 2.83
N ASP A 85 7.70 -6.07 2.22
CA ASP A 85 8.06 -6.87 1.05
C ASP A 85 8.36 -5.97 -0.16
N HIS A 86 7.54 -4.95 -0.43
CA HIS A 86 7.82 -3.96 -1.48
C HIS A 86 9.13 -3.21 -1.24
N VAL A 87 9.44 -2.88 0.01
CA VAL A 87 10.74 -2.29 0.39
C VAL A 87 11.88 -3.24 0.05
N ALA A 88 11.74 -4.54 0.36
CA ALA A 88 12.75 -5.54 0.03
C ALA A 88 12.93 -5.67 -1.49
N ILE A 89 11.83 -5.79 -2.25
CA ILE A 89 11.86 -5.85 -3.72
C ILE A 89 12.54 -4.60 -4.32
N ALA A 90 12.17 -3.41 -3.85
CA ALA A 90 12.76 -2.16 -4.34
C ALA A 90 14.27 -2.11 -4.07
N ARG A 91 14.71 -2.53 -2.88
CA ARG A 91 16.15 -2.59 -2.53
C ARG A 91 16.92 -3.56 -3.40
N GLU A 92 16.39 -4.76 -3.62
CA GLU A 92 17.00 -5.76 -4.51
C GLU A 92 17.08 -5.26 -5.95
N ALA A 93 16.08 -4.50 -6.41
CA ALA A 93 16.06 -3.91 -7.75
C ALA A 93 16.87 -2.61 -7.86
N GLY A 94 17.46 -2.11 -6.77
CA GLY A 94 18.21 -0.85 -6.76
C GLY A 94 17.32 0.39 -6.94
N LEU A 95 16.03 0.28 -6.61
CA LEU A 95 15.07 1.38 -6.71
C LEU A 95 15.05 2.18 -5.40
N PRO A 96 15.19 3.53 -5.47
CA PRO A 96 15.28 4.37 -4.27
C PRO A 96 13.96 4.53 -3.51
N TYR A 97 12.79 4.33 -4.15
CA TYR A 97 11.51 4.67 -3.53
C TYR A 97 10.48 3.55 -3.55
N VAL A 98 9.64 3.53 -2.51
CA VAL A 98 8.34 2.83 -2.50
C VAL A 98 7.26 3.83 -2.16
N TYR A 99 6.38 4.10 -3.11
CA TYR A 99 5.25 5.02 -2.95
C TYR A 99 4.09 4.29 -2.27
N LEU A 100 3.72 4.74 -1.07
CA LEU A 100 2.71 4.11 -0.22
C LEU A 100 1.29 4.65 -0.48
N GLY A 101 1.17 5.61 -1.38
CA GLY A 101 -0.09 6.26 -1.70
C GLY A 101 -0.55 7.25 -0.62
N TYR A 102 -1.84 7.48 -0.55
CA TYR A 102 -2.42 8.46 0.36
C TYR A 102 -2.31 8.05 1.84
N TRP A 103 -2.08 9.05 2.65
CA TRP A 103 -2.11 8.99 4.10
C TRP A 103 -2.84 10.20 4.67
N ALA A 104 -3.70 9.97 5.67
CA ALA A 104 -4.37 11.03 6.40
C ALA A 104 -4.03 10.90 7.89
N PRO A 105 -3.56 11.99 8.54
CA PRO A 105 -3.30 12.01 9.97
C PRO A 105 -4.54 11.59 10.77
N GLY A 106 -4.35 10.72 11.76
CA GLY A 106 -5.45 10.23 12.60
C GLY A 106 -6.37 9.18 11.97
N SER A 107 -6.15 8.80 10.71
CA SER A 107 -6.91 7.74 10.08
C SER A 107 -6.59 6.38 10.72
N ARG A 108 -7.60 5.70 11.26
CA ARG A 108 -7.45 4.34 11.81
C ARG A 108 -7.00 3.32 10.76
N LYS A 109 -7.41 3.50 9.49
CA LYS A 109 -7.11 2.58 8.39
C LYS A 109 -5.71 2.78 7.82
N MET A 110 -5.19 4.01 7.83
CA MET A 110 -3.93 4.41 7.17
C MET A 110 -2.83 4.80 8.15
N GLY A 111 -3.14 4.91 9.46
CA GLY A 111 -2.20 5.35 10.49
C GLY A 111 -0.91 4.54 10.53
N TYR A 112 -1.00 3.22 10.32
CA TYR A 112 0.15 2.32 10.33
C TYR A 112 1.22 2.66 9.27
N LYS A 113 0.84 3.33 8.16
CA LYS A 113 1.80 3.75 7.12
C LYS A 113 2.84 4.74 7.66
N ALA A 114 2.50 5.53 8.65
CA ALA A 114 3.41 6.51 9.23
C ALA A 114 4.35 5.93 10.31
N SER A 115 4.24 4.64 10.63
CA SER A 115 5.11 3.97 11.62
C SER A 115 6.42 3.44 11.04
N PHE A 116 6.59 3.48 9.72
CA PHE A 116 7.84 3.08 9.09
C PHE A 116 8.91 4.18 9.24
N GLY A 117 10.17 3.76 9.33
CA GLY A 117 11.31 4.68 9.23
C GLY A 117 11.56 5.16 7.80
N ALA A 118 12.36 6.20 7.63
CA ALA A 118 12.80 6.73 6.34
C ALA A 118 11.61 7.09 5.41
N LEU A 119 10.60 7.76 5.96
CA LEU A 119 9.44 8.22 5.22
C LEU A 119 9.55 9.67 4.82
N GLU A 120 9.10 9.95 3.61
CA GLU A 120 8.85 11.30 3.13
C GLU A 120 7.36 11.52 2.86
N ILE A 121 6.93 12.75 3.11
CA ILE A 121 5.58 13.25 2.80
C ILE A 121 5.65 14.27 1.68
N TYR A 122 4.71 14.19 0.74
CA TYR A 122 4.56 15.22 -0.29
C TYR A 122 3.69 16.36 0.21
N LYS A 123 4.31 17.51 0.47
CA LYS A 123 3.64 18.71 0.98
C LYS A 123 4.23 19.97 0.32
N ASN A 124 3.38 20.91 -0.02
CA ASN A 124 3.79 22.17 -0.66
C ASN A 124 4.64 21.99 -1.93
N GLY A 125 4.26 21.03 -2.77
CA GLY A 125 4.90 20.80 -4.07
C GLY A 125 6.24 20.05 -4.01
N ARG A 126 6.63 19.50 -2.86
CA ARG A 126 7.91 18.78 -2.68
C ARG A 126 7.82 17.63 -1.70
N TRP A 127 8.70 16.64 -1.87
CA TRP A 127 8.94 15.61 -0.89
C TRP A 127 9.82 16.15 0.24
N GLN A 128 9.53 15.78 1.47
CA GLN A 128 10.27 16.16 2.66
C GLN A 128 10.11 15.09 3.73
N ASP A 129 11.08 14.97 4.63
CA ASP A 129 10.99 14.05 5.76
C ASP A 129 9.69 14.24 6.52
N ILE A 130 9.02 13.13 6.87
CA ILE A 130 7.73 13.20 7.58
C ILE A 130 7.86 13.79 8.99
N GLY A 131 9.03 13.68 9.62
CA GLY A 131 9.25 14.09 10.99
C GLY A 131 8.38 13.33 11.98
N ASP A 132 7.81 14.07 12.96
CA ASP A 132 6.84 13.48 13.91
C ASP A 132 5.45 13.38 13.26
N PRO A 133 4.93 12.17 12.98
CA PRO A 133 3.60 11.99 12.40
C PRO A 133 2.47 12.60 13.23
N ALA A 134 2.63 12.69 14.55
CA ALA A 134 1.64 13.29 15.45
C ALA A 134 1.52 14.82 15.25
N GLY A 135 2.57 15.47 14.78
CA GLY A 135 2.59 16.89 14.45
C GLY A 135 1.62 17.25 13.31
N HIS A 136 1.40 16.34 12.37
CA HIS A 136 0.51 16.56 11.21
C HIS A 136 -0.98 16.53 11.59
N SER A 137 -1.35 15.91 12.71
CA SER A 137 -2.75 15.85 13.19
C SER A 137 -3.29 17.18 13.68
N ARG A 138 -2.44 18.18 13.91
CA ARG A 138 -2.80 19.50 14.46
C ARG A 138 -3.12 20.55 13.39
N ASP A 139 -2.78 20.27 12.13
CA ASP A 139 -3.18 21.13 11.01
C ASP A 139 -4.67 20.89 10.71
N HIS A 140 -5.55 21.70 11.29
CA HIS A 140 -6.97 21.73 10.97
C HIS A 140 -7.14 22.13 9.49
N GLY A 141 -7.27 21.13 8.61
CA GLY A 141 -7.36 21.32 7.16
C GLY A 141 -6.37 20.47 6.36
N ALA A 142 -5.52 19.68 7.01
CA ALA A 142 -4.63 18.75 6.32
C ALA A 142 -5.46 17.65 5.64
N GLY A 143 -5.74 17.84 4.36
CA GLY A 143 -6.23 16.78 3.48
C GLY A 143 -5.26 15.61 3.42
N SER A 144 -5.63 14.57 2.69
CA SER A 144 -4.74 13.43 2.44
C SER A 144 -3.45 13.89 1.78
N SER A 145 -2.32 13.40 2.24
CA SER A 145 -1.00 13.62 1.65
C SER A 145 -0.45 12.30 1.10
N LEU A 146 0.47 12.38 0.13
CA LEU A 146 1.16 11.20 -0.38
C LEU A 146 2.35 10.88 0.52
N LEU A 147 2.59 9.59 0.77
CA LEU A 147 3.77 9.07 1.44
C LEU A 147 4.62 8.24 0.49
N ARG A 148 5.95 8.29 0.68
CA ARG A 148 6.88 7.33 0.12
C ARG A 148 7.95 6.94 1.15
N TRP A 149 8.42 5.70 1.04
CA TRP A 149 9.62 5.24 1.71
C TRP A 149 10.83 5.54 0.82
N GLN A 150 11.94 5.95 1.43
CA GLN A 150 13.19 6.22 0.72
C GLN A 150 14.28 5.26 1.21
N SER A 151 14.98 4.65 0.28
CA SER A 151 16.17 3.86 0.60
C SER A 151 17.31 4.80 1.04
N CYS A 152 17.83 4.56 2.23
CA CYS A 152 19.14 5.12 2.60
C CYS A 152 20.19 4.25 1.93
N PHE A 153 20.59 4.60 0.72
CA PHE A 153 21.82 4.06 0.16
C PHE A 153 22.99 4.81 0.80
N ASP A 154 23.68 4.14 1.72
CA ASP A 154 25.02 4.53 2.12
C ASP A 154 26.03 4.09 1.07
#